data_1693d7cd8c6a68912fc4c984d4084dab
#
_entry.id   1693d7cd8c6a68912fc4c984d4084dab
#
_cell.length_a   1.000
_cell.length_b   1.000
_cell.length_c   1.000
_cell.angle_alpha   90.00
_cell.angle_beta   90.00
_cell.angle_gamma   90.00
#
_symmetry.space_group_name_H-M   'P 1'
#
loop_
_entity.id
_entity.type
_entity.pdbx_description
1 polymer ?
#
loop_
_entity_poly.entity_id
_entity_poly.type
_entity_poly.pdbx_seq_one_letter_code
_entity_poly.pdbx_strand_id
1 'polypeptide(L)'
;TDRRPAALLRLCGKEILLFTLEMLEKAGFEEAVLAVGYGSEQVERLLDEKYSGKIKLHMINTAGKSTAQAVRTAMCDETEILAVECNCICTHPLDEIIKVHLSHDTFCTALAYDTENKPAGIYILKRELFESLNPEKPMDMTEDIIPEAVKSGEAVLLDGKGYYKRITTPEAFLNCQRHMLYNENMSQRLTENNFSGAAIGEPVYIGENVSVMSGSVIESGSVIDNNAVVKGGKVNGYVGIGSVVSERCDINSAVVCRGAVLDSGVKCGEYSVIGEKAHIASEAVIEKGVGIWSGKTVEKGARLYENVKRSSDSRLVIDENGECSLWGGEATAQKAMLFGLCAASAAKKGRSIVTAYGSDESLLLKQALDCGICPVSYTHLRAHETGA
;
A
#
# COMPACT_ATOMS: atom_id res chain seq x y z
N THR A 1 0.16 -0.21 -3.33
CA THR A 1 -1.04 0.53 -2.88
C THR A 1 -0.87 2.05 -3.03
N ASP A 2 -0.72 2.51 -4.27
CA ASP A 2 -0.58 3.94 -4.58
C ASP A 2 -1.88 4.76 -4.36
N ARG A 3 -3.02 4.08 -4.22
CA ARG A 3 -4.34 4.73 -4.03
C ARG A 3 -5.19 4.12 -2.93
N ARG A 4 -4.69 3.14 -2.19
CA ARG A 4 -5.48 2.41 -1.20
C ARG A 4 -4.63 2.10 0.04
N PRO A 5 -5.12 2.34 1.27
CA PRO A 5 -4.47 1.85 2.48
C PRO A 5 -4.25 0.34 2.47
N ALA A 6 -3.14 -0.13 3.05
CA ALA A 6 -2.84 -1.57 3.13
C ALA A 6 -3.94 -2.35 3.88
N ALA A 7 -4.54 -1.74 4.89
CA ALA A 7 -5.66 -2.29 5.65
C ALA A 7 -6.90 -2.65 4.79
N LEU A 8 -7.02 -2.05 3.59
CA LEU A 8 -8.11 -2.29 2.64
C LEU A 8 -7.75 -3.29 1.55
N LEU A 9 -6.57 -3.90 1.58
CA LEU A 9 -6.25 -5.03 0.70
C LEU A 9 -7.12 -6.22 1.06
N ARG A 10 -7.54 -6.96 0.04
CA ARG A 10 -8.44 -8.12 0.21
C ARG A 10 -7.67 -9.42 0.15
N LEU A 11 -7.93 -10.28 1.11
CA LEU A 11 -7.47 -11.65 1.17
C LEU A 11 -8.68 -12.57 1.03
N CYS A 12 -8.75 -13.34 -0.04
CA CYS A 12 -9.88 -14.23 -0.32
C CYS A 12 -11.24 -13.53 -0.08
N GLY A 13 -11.42 -12.37 -0.71
CA GLY A 13 -12.67 -11.62 -0.67
C GLY A 13 -12.94 -10.72 0.55
N LYS A 14 -12.10 -10.74 1.59
CA LYS A 14 -12.26 -9.98 2.82
C LYS A 14 -11.09 -9.04 3.07
N GLU A 15 -11.35 -7.81 3.47
CA GLU A 15 -10.33 -6.80 3.75
C GLU A 15 -9.55 -7.09 5.03
N ILE A 16 -8.24 -6.78 5.05
CA ILE A 16 -7.35 -7.04 6.20
C ILE A 16 -7.88 -6.38 7.48
N LEU A 17 -8.40 -5.17 7.41
CA LEU A 17 -9.01 -4.48 8.56
C LEU A 17 -10.11 -5.31 9.23
N LEU A 18 -10.96 -5.97 8.43
CA LEU A 18 -12.05 -6.79 8.98
C LEU A 18 -11.53 -8.04 9.70
N PHE A 19 -10.41 -8.63 9.28
CA PHE A 19 -9.75 -9.71 10.04
C PHE A 19 -9.22 -9.19 11.38
N THR A 20 -8.61 -7.98 11.38
CA THR A 20 -8.13 -7.36 12.62
C THR A 20 -9.26 -7.08 13.60
N LEU A 21 -10.37 -6.52 13.13
CA LEU A 21 -11.54 -6.24 13.98
C LEU A 21 -12.15 -7.51 14.55
N GLU A 22 -12.28 -8.58 13.77
CA GLU A 22 -12.75 -9.88 14.26
C GLU A 22 -11.80 -10.50 15.30
N MET A 23 -10.50 -10.34 15.13
CA MET A 23 -9.52 -10.79 16.12
C MET A 23 -9.70 -10.05 17.44
N LEU A 24 -9.91 -8.74 17.42
CA LEU A 24 -10.18 -7.92 18.60
C LEU A 24 -11.53 -8.29 19.26
N GLU A 25 -12.60 -8.50 18.47
CA GLU A 25 -13.89 -8.95 19.00
C GLU A 25 -13.80 -10.30 19.70
N LYS A 26 -13.08 -11.27 19.10
CA LYS A 26 -12.85 -12.57 19.71
C LYS A 26 -12.10 -12.49 21.04
N ALA A 27 -11.24 -11.50 21.19
CA ALA A 27 -10.51 -11.24 22.42
C ALA A 27 -11.32 -10.42 23.44
N GLY A 28 -12.55 -10.01 23.11
CA GLY A 28 -13.47 -9.32 24.02
C GLY A 28 -13.29 -7.80 24.09
N PHE A 29 -12.62 -7.18 23.12
CA PHE A 29 -12.54 -5.72 23.05
C PHE A 29 -13.88 -5.12 22.62
N GLU A 30 -14.32 -4.08 23.32
CA GLU A 30 -15.59 -3.38 23.08
C GLU A 30 -15.42 -2.05 22.35
N GLU A 31 -14.24 -1.43 22.45
CA GLU A 31 -13.91 -0.17 21.77
C GLU A 31 -12.55 -0.27 21.06
N ALA A 32 -12.41 0.42 19.94
CA ALA A 32 -11.14 0.56 19.23
C ALA A 32 -10.99 1.92 18.59
N VAL A 33 -9.76 2.44 18.62
CA VAL A 33 -9.38 3.68 17.92
C VAL A 33 -8.65 3.33 16.64
N LEU A 34 -9.17 3.76 15.50
CA LEU A 34 -8.55 3.60 14.19
C LEU A 34 -7.72 4.84 13.86
N ALA A 35 -6.40 4.70 13.97
CA ALA A 35 -5.45 5.74 13.58
C ALA A 35 -5.23 5.67 12.07
N VAL A 36 -5.85 6.57 11.30
CA VAL A 36 -5.83 6.55 9.84
C VAL A 36 -5.13 7.79 9.31
N GLY A 37 -4.10 7.59 8.51
CA GLY A 37 -3.40 8.68 7.83
C GLY A 37 -3.98 8.94 6.45
N TYR A 38 -3.66 8.06 5.52
CA TYR A 38 -4.07 8.13 4.13
C TYR A 38 -5.35 7.34 3.88
N GLY A 39 -6.29 7.94 3.09
CA GLY A 39 -7.48 7.23 2.60
C GLY A 39 -8.55 6.98 3.68
N SER A 40 -8.70 7.87 4.66
CA SER A 40 -9.71 7.77 5.73
C SER A 40 -11.13 7.56 5.19
N GLU A 41 -11.55 8.32 4.16
CA GLU A 41 -12.86 8.16 3.52
C GLU A 41 -13.10 6.75 2.96
N GLN A 42 -12.03 6.07 2.50
CA GLN A 42 -12.14 4.69 2.01
C GLN A 42 -12.34 3.71 3.16
N VAL A 43 -11.70 3.98 4.31
CA VAL A 43 -11.87 3.18 5.53
C VAL A 43 -13.27 3.37 6.10
N GLU A 44 -13.75 4.62 6.23
CA GLU A 44 -15.12 4.92 6.66
C GLU A 44 -16.15 4.18 5.80
N ARG A 45 -16.04 4.31 4.48
CA ARG A 45 -16.95 3.64 3.55
C ARG A 45 -16.94 2.12 3.71
N LEU A 46 -15.76 1.51 3.91
CA LEU A 46 -15.67 0.07 4.16
C LEU A 46 -16.43 -0.32 5.43
N LEU A 47 -16.24 0.46 6.50
CA LEU A 47 -16.90 0.17 7.79
C LEU A 47 -18.42 0.33 7.67
N ASP A 48 -18.89 1.38 7.06
CA ASP A 48 -20.33 1.62 6.84
C ASP A 48 -20.97 0.52 5.98
N GLU A 49 -20.28 0.05 4.95
CA GLU A 49 -20.81 -0.94 4.02
C GLU A 49 -20.71 -2.39 4.53
N LYS A 50 -19.69 -2.72 5.31
CA LYS A 50 -19.33 -4.12 5.58
C LYS A 50 -19.13 -4.49 7.04
N TYR A 51 -18.86 -3.54 7.93
CA TYR A 51 -18.65 -3.86 9.31
C TYR A 51 -19.99 -3.90 10.06
N SER A 52 -20.33 -5.09 10.56
CA SER A 52 -21.52 -5.35 11.39
C SER A 52 -21.18 -5.88 12.78
N GLY A 53 -19.91 -5.72 13.19
CA GLY A 53 -19.41 -6.18 14.47
C GLY A 53 -19.85 -5.30 15.64
N LYS A 54 -19.43 -5.69 16.85
CA LYS A 54 -19.87 -5.07 18.10
C LYS A 54 -18.92 -4.00 18.64
N ILE A 55 -17.68 -3.95 18.12
CA ILE A 55 -16.69 -2.97 18.59
C ILE A 55 -17.15 -1.56 18.21
N LYS A 56 -17.20 -0.68 19.19
CA LYS A 56 -17.42 0.74 18.98
C LYS A 56 -16.13 1.37 18.41
N LEU A 57 -16.20 1.88 17.20
CA LEU A 57 -15.05 2.40 16.45
C LEU A 57 -14.96 3.92 16.54
N HIS A 58 -13.78 4.41 16.87
CA HIS A 58 -13.44 5.83 16.85
C HIS A 58 -12.33 6.05 15.83
N MET A 59 -12.52 6.97 14.87
CA MET A 59 -11.49 7.29 13.89
C MET A 59 -10.76 8.57 14.27
N ILE A 60 -9.43 8.55 14.16
CA ILE A 60 -8.57 9.73 14.32
C ILE A 60 -7.67 9.90 13.09
N ASN A 61 -7.47 11.16 12.68
CA ASN A 61 -6.57 11.47 11.58
C ASN A 61 -5.13 11.56 12.09
N THR A 62 -4.27 10.73 11.52
CA THR A 62 -2.82 10.68 11.82
C THR A 62 -1.95 10.95 10.59
N ALA A 63 -2.51 11.63 9.58
CA ALA A 63 -1.75 11.99 8.37
C ALA A 63 -0.48 12.77 8.73
N GLY A 64 0.65 12.39 8.12
CA GLY A 64 1.95 12.99 8.39
C GLY A 64 2.62 12.58 9.71
N LYS A 65 1.98 11.74 10.54
CA LYS A 65 2.57 11.22 11.77
C LYS A 65 3.31 9.91 11.53
N SER A 66 4.40 9.71 12.26
CA SER A 66 5.07 8.40 12.35
C SER A 66 4.19 7.38 13.11
N THR A 67 4.53 6.10 13.05
CA THR A 67 3.76 5.05 13.76
C THR A 67 3.75 5.29 15.26
N ALA A 68 4.85 5.69 15.88
CA ALA A 68 4.91 6.04 17.30
C ALA A 68 4.03 7.25 17.65
N GLN A 69 4.04 8.30 16.84
CA GLN A 69 3.19 9.48 17.04
C GLN A 69 1.70 9.14 16.85
N ALA A 70 1.38 8.27 15.89
CA ALA A 70 0.02 7.80 15.66
C ALA A 70 -0.50 7.01 16.86
N VAL A 71 0.27 6.03 17.36
CA VAL A 71 -0.06 5.23 18.54
C VAL A 71 -0.25 6.11 19.77
N ARG A 72 0.70 7.03 20.04
CA ARG A 72 0.60 7.97 21.16
C ARG A 72 -0.67 8.84 21.09
N THR A 73 -1.04 9.28 19.88
CA THR A 73 -2.29 10.05 19.68
C THR A 73 -3.51 9.18 19.93
N ALA A 74 -3.49 7.91 19.49
CA ALA A 74 -4.59 6.96 19.66
C ALA A 74 -4.81 6.55 21.12
N MET A 75 -3.80 6.61 21.97
CA MET A 75 -3.95 6.32 23.41
C MET A 75 -4.92 7.28 24.11
N CYS A 76 -5.12 8.49 23.58
CA CYS A 76 -5.97 9.52 24.21
C CYS A 76 -5.66 9.66 25.71
N ASP A 77 -6.62 9.35 26.59
CA ASP A 77 -6.45 9.38 28.06
C ASP A 77 -6.14 8.00 28.67
N GLU A 78 -6.07 6.95 27.85
CA GLU A 78 -5.77 5.60 28.32
C GLU A 78 -4.33 5.48 28.82
N THR A 79 -4.14 4.73 29.90
CA THR A 79 -2.82 4.44 30.46
C THR A 79 -2.15 3.26 29.75
N GLU A 80 -2.95 2.38 29.17
CA GLU A 80 -2.51 1.14 28.53
C GLU A 80 -3.40 0.78 27.35
N ILE A 81 -2.81 0.35 26.24
CA ILE A 81 -3.54 -0.06 25.04
C ILE A 81 -2.94 -1.32 24.40
N LEU A 82 -3.77 -2.07 23.69
CA LEU A 82 -3.33 -3.01 22.67
C LEU A 82 -3.30 -2.30 21.32
N ALA A 83 -2.12 -2.20 20.72
CA ALA A 83 -1.93 -1.64 19.39
C ALA A 83 -1.71 -2.76 18.36
N VAL A 84 -2.38 -2.67 17.23
CA VAL A 84 -2.29 -3.64 16.12
C VAL A 84 -2.08 -2.90 14.80
N GLU A 85 -1.03 -3.25 14.07
CA GLU A 85 -0.81 -2.75 12.71
C GLU A 85 -1.73 -3.46 11.71
N CYS A 86 -2.60 -2.70 11.02
CA CYS A 86 -3.57 -3.24 10.06
C CYS A 86 -2.98 -3.54 8.68
N ASN A 87 -1.73 -3.96 8.59
CA ASN A 87 -1.06 -4.45 7.39
C ASN A 87 -0.56 -5.89 7.54
N CYS A 88 -1.05 -6.60 8.53
CA CYS A 88 -0.66 -7.98 8.81
C CYS A 88 -1.88 -8.89 9.04
N ILE A 89 -1.65 -10.18 8.89
CA ILE A 89 -2.55 -11.23 9.39
C ILE A 89 -1.83 -11.96 10.51
N CYS A 90 -2.54 -12.15 11.61
CA CYS A 90 -2.05 -12.86 12.78
C CYS A 90 -3.15 -13.79 13.31
N THR A 91 -2.79 -15.04 13.61
CA THR A 91 -3.71 -16.02 14.22
C THR A 91 -3.36 -16.33 15.68
N HIS A 92 -2.40 -15.60 16.26
CA HIS A 92 -2.06 -15.74 17.68
C HIS A 92 -3.23 -15.32 18.58
N PRO A 93 -3.58 -16.12 19.61
CA PRO A 93 -4.62 -15.75 20.55
C PRO A 93 -4.21 -14.53 21.39
N LEU A 94 -4.96 -13.42 21.28
CA LEU A 94 -4.62 -12.16 21.99
C LEU A 94 -4.69 -12.28 23.52
N ASP A 95 -5.43 -13.23 24.06
CA ASP A 95 -5.49 -13.48 25.49
C ASP A 95 -4.13 -13.95 26.06
N GLU A 96 -3.29 -14.58 25.25
CA GLU A 96 -1.95 -15.01 25.69
C GLU A 96 -1.01 -13.79 25.86
N ILE A 97 -0.97 -12.84 24.92
CA ILE A 97 -0.15 -11.65 25.09
C ILE A 97 -0.63 -10.79 26.26
N ILE A 98 -1.96 -10.71 26.49
CA ILE A 98 -2.54 -10.01 27.64
C ILE A 98 -2.08 -10.67 28.95
N LYS A 99 -2.16 -12.00 29.07
CA LYS A 99 -1.70 -12.73 30.26
C LYS A 99 -0.22 -12.51 30.54
N VAL A 100 0.61 -12.57 29.51
CA VAL A 100 2.06 -12.32 29.64
C VAL A 100 2.31 -10.90 30.11
N HIS A 101 1.65 -9.91 29.52
CA HIS A 101 1.80 -8.51 29.93
C HIS A 101 1.44 -8.27 31.39
N LEU A 102 0.32 -8.83 31.83
CA LEU A 102 -0.14 -8.72 33.22
C LEU A 102 0.77 -9.47 34.22
N SER A 103 1.58 -10.43 33.77
CA SER A 103 2.51 -11.18 34.62
C SER A 103 3.89 -10.53 34.75
N HIS A 104 4.19 -9.52 33.97
CA HIS A 104 5.46 -8.79 33.97
C HIS A 104 5.24 -7.32 34.27
N ASP A 105 6.12 -6.71 35.04
CA ASP A 105 6.11 -5.25 35.26
C ASP A 105 6.99 -4.56 34.22
N THR A 106 6.46 -4.51 32.99
CA THR A 106 7.14 -3.91 31.83
C THR A 106 6.24 -2.87 31.17
N PHE A 107 6.83 -1.93 30.44
CA PHE A 107 6.08 -0.89 29.71
C PHE A 107 5.55 -1.39 28.37
N CYS A 108 6.11 -2.49 27.86
CA CYS A 108 5.68 -3.07 26.61
C CYS A 108 5.74 -4.61 26.60
N THR A 109 4.77 -5.23 25.96
CA THR A 109 4.84 -6.64 25.54
C THR A 109 4.51 -6.69 24.06
N ALA A 110 5.42 -7.24 23.26
CA ALA A 110 5.27 -7.35 21.82
C ALA A 110 5.33 -8.81 21.35
N LEU A 111 4.57 -9.17 20.30
CA LEU A 111 4.73 -10.46 19.63
C LEU A 111 5.95 -10.43 18.73
N ALA A 112 6.65 -11.56 18.65
CA ALA A 112 7.74 -11.81 17.70
C ALA A 112 7.54 -13.17 17.02
N TYR A 113 7.92 -13.29 15.74
CA TYR A 113 7.67 -14.52 14.94
C TYR A 113 8.89 -15.04 14.20
N ASP A 114 10.03 -14.45 14.39
CA ASP A 114 11.26 -14.91 13.73
C ASP A 114 12.40 -15.13 14.72
N THR A 115 13.45 -15.79 14.25
CA THR A 115 14.67 -16.05 15.01
C THR A 115 15.47 -14.77 15.31
N GLU A 116 15.13 -13.65 14.65
CA GLU A 116 15.75 -12.35 14.86
C GLU A 116 15.00 -11.52 15.91
N ASN A 117 13.93 -12.08 16.52
CA ASN A 117 13.09 -11.40 17.51
C ASN A 117 12.53 -10.06 17.02
N LYS A 118 12.16 -9.99 15.75
CA LYS A 118 11.52 -8.80 15.20
C LYS A 118 10.07 -8.68 15.66
N PRO A 119 9.67 -7.51 16.16
CA PRO A 119 8.28 -7.27 16.56
C PRO A 119 7.29 -7.46 15.41
N ALA A 120 6.14 -8.04 15.71
CA ALA A 120 5.13 -8.44 14.74
C ALA A 120 4.03 -7.39 14.51
N GLY A 121 4.20 -6.15 14.95
CA GLY A 121 3.17 -5.11 14.79
C GLY A 121 1.94 -5.34 15.70
N ILE A 122 2.08 -6.11 16.77
CA ILE A 122 1.07 -6.33 17.81
C ILE A 122 1.75 -6.13 19.17
N TYR A 123 1.29 -5.11 19.89
CA TYR A 123 1.93 -4.66 21.14
C TYR A 123 0.89 -4.34 22.20
N ILE A 124 1.17 -4.64 23.46
CA ILE A 124 0.53 -3.98 24.60
C ILE A 124 1.52 -2.95 25.12
N LEU A 125 1.06 -1.72 25.29
CA LEU A 125 1.89 -0.54 25.53
C LEU A 125 1.33 0.25 26.71
N LYS A 126 2.17 0.54 27.70
CA LYS A 126 1.87 1.52 28.74
C LYS A 126 2.29 2.92 28.29
N ARG A 127 1.61 3.95 28.78
CA ARG A 127 1.87 5.36 28.46
C ARG A 127 3.29 5.78 28.81
N GLU A 128 3.83 5.25 29.90
CA GLU A 128 5.17 5.51 30.40
C GLU A 128 6.27 5.25 29.36
N LEU A 129 6.05 4.31 28.46
CA LEU A 129 6.98 4.05 27.35
C LEU A 129 7.26 5.31 26.49
N PHE A 130 6.28 6.20 26.40
CA PHE A 130 6.38 7.41 25.57
C PHE A 130 6.84 8.65 26.35
N GLU A 131 6.97 8.60 27.68
CA GLU A 131 7.31 9.78 28.50
C GLU A 131 8.73 10.27 28.27
N SER A 132 9.67 9.35 28.02
CA SER A 132 11.08 9.67 27.73
C SER A 132 11.34 10.06 26.27
N LEU A 133 10.35 9.87 25.38
CA LEU A 133 10.50 10.08 23.95
C LEU A 133 10.19 11.53 23.56
N ASN A 134 11.02 12.10 22.69
CA ASN A 134 10.72 13.41 22.09
C ASN A 134 9.47 13.31 21.20
N PRO A 135 8.35 13.99 21.52
CA PRO A 135 7.10 13.88 20.78
C PRO A 135 7.19 14.38 19.34
N GLU A 136 8.13 15.30 19.04
CA GLU A 136 8.31 15.86 17.70
C GLU A 136 9.20 15.01 16.79
N LYS A 137 9.96 14.06 17.36
CA LYS A 137 10.82 13.20 16.59
C LYS A 137 9.99 12.07 15.94
N PRO A 138 9.96 11.95 14.59
CA PRO A 138 9.33 10.82 13.95
C PRO A 138 10.13 9.53 14.25
N MET A 139 9.45 8.54 14.83
CA MET A 139 10.02 7.23 15.16
C MET A 139 9.04 6.13 14.76
N ASP A 140 9.59 4.98 14.36
CA ASP A 140 8.80 3.79 14.06
C ASP A 140 8.68 2.89 15.28
N MET A 141 7.47 2.32 15.51
CA MET A 141 7.25 1.43 16.64
C MET A 141 8.09 0.16 16.52
N THR A 142 8.11 -0.46 15.35
CA THR A 142 8.76 -1.75 15.11
C THR A 142 10.28 -1.64 14.98
N GLU A 143 10.76 -0.59 14.30
CA GLU A 143 12.18 -0.46 13.97
C GLU A 143 12.98 0.34 15.03
N ASP A 144 12.32 1.28 15.72
CA ASP A 144 13.00 2.17 16.67
C ASP A 144 12.60 1.90 18.14
N ILE A 145 11.30 1.97 18.45
CA ILE A 145 10.84 2.01 19.86
C ILE A 145 10.96 0.64 20.54
N ILE A 146 10.35 -0.39 19.96
CA ILE A 146 10.29 -1.71 20.59
C ILE A 146 11.69 -2.33 20.73
N PRO A 147 12.58 -2.29 19.72
CA PRO A 147 13.94 -2.81 19.88
C PRO A 147 14.76 -2.11 20.98
N GLU A 148 14.57 -0.79 21.16
CA GLU A 148 15.25 -0.07 22.23
C GLU A 148 14.69 -0.43 23.60
N ALA A 149 13.36 -0.51 23.75
CA ALA A 149 12.69 -0.94 24.97
C ALA A 149 13.08 -2.38 25.37
N VAL A 150 13.31 -3.27 24.41
CA VAL A 150 13.82 -4.63 24.69
C VAL A 150 15.24 -4.57 25.24
N LYS A 151 16.13 -3.74 24.66
CA LYS A 151 17.52 -3.59 25.12
C LYS A 151 17.59 -2.97 26.53
N SER A 152 16.72 -2.02 26.84
CA SER A 152 16.66 -1.39 28.16
C SER A 152 15.96 -2.25 29.23
N GLY A 153 15.34 -3.38 28.84
CA GLY A 153 14.57 -4.24 29.73
C GLY A 153 13.16 -3.74 30.05
N GLU A 154 12.70 -2.73 29.32
CA GLU A 154 11.36 -2.13 29.45
C GLU A 154 10.30 -2.87 28.63
N ALA A 155 10.71 -3.76 27.74
CA ALA A 155 9.82 -4.57 26.94
C ALA A 155 10.13 -6.07 27.00
N VAL A 156 9.08 -6.87 26.90
CA VAL A 156 9.14 -8.34 26.77
C VAL A 156 8.68 -8.72 25.37
N LEU A 157 9.43 -9.60 24.72
CA LEU A 157 9.01 -10.26 23.49
C LEU A 157 8.39 -11.61 23.80
N LEU A 158 7.20 -11.85 23.29
CA LEU A 158 6.51 -13.13 23.36
C LEU A 158 6.61 -13.83 22.01
N ASP A 159 7.10 -15.07 22.01
CA ASP A 159 7.10 -15.91 20.82
C ASP A 159 5.68 -16.17 20.34
N GLY A 160 5.40 -15.70 19.12
CA GLY A 160 4.09 -15.83 18.49
C GLY A 160 3.80 -17.27 18.10
N LYS A 161 2.55 -17.68 18.26
CA LYS A 161 2.03 -18.98 17.83
C LYS A 161 1.15 -18.82 16.59
N GLY A 162 1.05 -19.89 15.80
CA GLY A 162 0.23 -19.90 14.61
C GLY A 162 0.86 -19.10 13.45
N TYR A 163 0.02 -18.50 12.63
CA TYR A 163 0.45 -17.77 11.44
C TYR A 163 0.58 -16.28 11.69
N TYR A 164 1.66 -15.71 11.17
CA TYR A 164 1.85 -14.29 11.07
C TYR A 164 2.46 -13.92 9.71
N LYS A 165 1.92 -12.88 9.09
CA LYS A 165 2.53 -12.31 7.89
C LYS A 165 2.22 -10.81 7.78
N ARG A 166 3.27 -9.99 7.78
CA ARG A 166 3.18 -8.56 7.42
C ARG A 166 3.15 -8.44 5.90
N ILE A 167 2.21 -7.68 5.37
CA ILE A 167 1.96 -7.55 3.93
C ILE A 167 2.57 -6.23 3.44
N THR A 168 3.84 -6.29 3.10
CA THR A 168 4.62 -5.14 2.59
C THR A 168 5.07 -5.31 1.15
N THR A 169 5.01 -6.53 0.62
CA THR A 169 5.44 -6.87 -0.74
C THR A 169 4.35 -7.65 -1.49
N PRO A 170 4.36 -7.66 -2.84
CA PRO A 170 3.46 -8.51 -3.63
C PRO A 170 3.62 -9.99 -3.32
N GLU A 171 4.85 -10.44 -3.06
CA GLU A 171 5.13 -11.81 -2.64
C GLU A 171 4.47 -12.14 -1.30
N ALA A 172 4.63 -11.26 -0.29
CA ALA A 172 3.99 -11.44 1.01
C ALA A 172 2.46 -11.51 0.88
N PHE A 173 1.88 -10.66 0.02
CA PHE A 173 0.45 -10.66 -0.27
C PHE A 173 -0.02 -11.99 -0.87
N LEU A 174 0.65 -12.48 -1.93
CA LEU A 174 0.29 -13.74 -2.58
C LEU A 174 0.49 -14.95 -1.66
N ASN A 175 1.58 -14.96 -0.86
CA ASN A 175 1.83 -16.02 0.11
C ASN A 175 0.75 -16.03 1.21
N CYS A 176 0.29 -14.85 1.64
CA CYS A 176 -0.83 -14.75 2.58
C CYS A 176 -2.14 -15.26 1.98
N GLN A 177 -2.46 -14.90 0.72
CA GLN A 177 -3.61 -15.46 -0.01
C GLN A 177 -3.59 -17.00 -0.03
N ARG A 178 -2.43 -17.57 -0.39
CA ARG A 178 -2.27 -19.03 -0.43
C ARG A 178 -2.45 -19.65 0.95
N HIS A 179 -1.86 -19.04 2.01
CA HIS A 179 -2.08 -19.53 3.38
C HIS A 179 -3.55 -19.54 3.74
N MET A 180 -4.30 -18.47 3.46
CA MET A 180 -5.74 -18.39 3.74
C MET A 180 -6.52 -19.47 3.00
N LEU A 181 -6.15 -19.79 1.76
CA LEU A 181 -6.79 -20.84 0.98
C LEU A 181 -6.50 -22.25 1.48
N TYR A 182 -5.22 -22.56 1.78
CA TYR A 182 -4.79 -23.92 2.12
C TYR A 182 -4.97 -24.28 3.58
N ASN A 183 -4.86 -23.30 4.51
CA ASN A 183 -4.83 -23.56 5.95
C ASN A 183 -6.03 -23.00 6.71
N GLU A 184 -6.63 -21.90 6.23
CA GLU A 184 -7.76 -21.25 6.91
C GLU A 184 -9.12 -21.54 6.25
N ASN A 185 -9.17 -22.53 5.35
CA ASN A 185 -10.38 -22.97 4.66
C ASN A 185 -11.17 -21.85 3.93
N MET A 186 -10.48 -20.83 3.44
CA MET A 186 -11.11 -19.73 2.70
C MET A 186 -11.31 -20.05 1.21
N SER A 187 -11.14 -21.32 0.80
CA SER A 187 -11.48 -21.76 -0.55
C SER A 187 -12.97 -21.61 -0.79
N GLN A 188 -13.32 -20.95 -1.89
CA GLN A 188 -14.70 -20.72 -2.28
C GLN A 188 -14.86 -20.78 -3.79
N ARG A 189 -15.93 -21.45 -4.23
CA ARG A 189 -16.34 -21.46 -5.63
C ARG A 189 -17.87 -21.41 -5.68
N LEU A 190 -18.40 -20.24 -5.99
CA LEU A 190 -19.85 -20.05 -6.05
C LEU A 190 -20.45 -20.74 -7.30
N THR A 191 -21.49 -21.53 -7.12
CA THR A 191 -22.16 -22.30 -8.19
C THR A 191 -22.87 -21.42 -9.22
N GLU A 192 -23.19 -20.19 -8.87
CA GLU A 192 -23.83 -19.18 -9.73
C GLU A 192 -22.91 -18.65 -10.84
N ASN A 193 -21.59 -18.84 -10.67
CA ASN A 193 -20.59 -18.40 -11.63
C ASN A 193 -20.54 -19.30 -12.87
N ASN A 194 -20.23 -18.71 -14.03
CA ASN A 194 -20.07 -19.46 -15.27
C ASN A 194 -18.63 -19.96 -15.45
N PHE A 195 -18.44 -21.26 -15.44
CA PHE A 195 -17.14 -21.92 -15.59
C PHE A 195 -17.09 -22.90 -16.79
N SER A 196 -18.02 -22.80 -17.74
CA SER A 196 -18.12 -23.76 -18.83
C SER A 196 -16.85 -23.83 -19.67
N GLY A 197 -16.23 -25.01 -19.74
CA GLY A 197 -15.01 -25.24 -20.53
C GLY A 197 -13.72 -24.62 -19.95
N ALA A 198 -13.72 -24.21 -18.69
CA ALA A 198 -12.53 -23.77 -17.96
C ALA A 198 -11.93 -24.88 -17.11
N ALA A 199 -10.60 -24.93 -16.99
CA ALA A 199 -9.89 -25.79 -16.06
C ALA A 199 -9.61 -25.00 -14.77
N ILE A 200 -10.11 -25.48 -13.62
CA ILE A 200 -9.97 -24.83 -12.33
C ILE A 200 -9.33 -25.79 -11.35
N GLY A 201 -8.15 -25.40 -10.83
CA GLY A 201 -7.46 -26.08 -9.75
C GLY A 201 -8.10 -25.81 -8.39
N GLU A 202 -7.69 -26.56 -7.37
CA GLU A 202 -8.12 -26.34 -5.99
C GLU A 202 -6.94 -26.44 -5.01
N PRO A 203 -6.95 -25.70 -3.88
CA PRO A 203 -7.97 -24.73 -3.50
C PRO A 203 -7.86 -23.40 -4.28
N VAL A 204 -9.00 -22.74 -4.48
CA VAL A 204 -9.09 -21.40 -5.10
C VAL A 204 -10.17 -20.57 -4.39
N TYR A 205 -10.07 -19.26 -4.47
CA TYR A 205 -11.17 -18.36 -4.15
C TYR A 205 -11.71 -17.75 -5.45
N ILE A 206 -13.00 -17.93 -5.69
CA ILE A 206 -13.72 -17.29 -6.80
C ILE A 206 -14.93 -16.59 -6.23
N GLY A 207 -14.91 -15.25 -6.32
CA GLY A 207 -15.91 -14.37 -5.75
C GLY A 207 -17.24 -14.36 -6.51
N GLU A 208 -18.07 -13.37 -6.23
CA GLU A 208 -19.40 -13.19 -6.81
C GLU A 208 -19.32 -12.64 -8.23
N ASN A 209 -20.27 -13.05 -9.09
CA ASN A 209 -20.42 -12.58 -10.46
C ASN A 209 -19.15 -12.69 -11.31
N VAL A 210 -18.31 -13.70 -11.03
CA VAL A 210 -17.11 -13.98 -11.81
C VAL A 210 -17.46 -14.77 -13.06
N SER A 211 -16.85 -14.40 -14.17
CA SER A 211 -16.96 -15.15 -15.43
C SER A 211 -15.59 -15.71 -15.82
N VAL A 212 -15.48 -17.05 -15.87
CA VAL A 212 -14.30 -17.75 -16.36
C VAL A 212 -14.69 -18.51 -17.62
N MET A 213 -14.28 -18.00 -18.78
CA MET A 213 -14.70 -18.51 -20.07
C MET A 213 -13.91 -19.76 -20.49
N SER A 214 -14.42 -20.48 -21.48
CA SER A 214 -13.78 -21.64 -22.07
C SER A 214 -12.32 -21.36 -22.48
N GLY A 215 -11.45 -22.35 -22.25
CA GLY A 215 -10.02 -22.24 -22.52
C GLY A 215 -9.24 -21.53 -21.41
N SER A 216 -9.90 -21.01 -20.36
CA SER A 216 -9.20 -20.47 -19.19
C SER A 216 -8.63 -21.58 -18.32
N VAL A 217 -7.48 -21.29 -17.70
CA VAL A 217 -6.84 -22.15 -16.71
C VAL A 217 -6.61 -21.34 -15.43
N ILE A 218 -7.32 -21.70 -14.36
CA ILE A 218 -7.10 -21.09 -13.03
C ILE A 218 -6.32 -22.09 -12.20
N GLU A 219 -5.08 -21.75 -11.87
CA GLU A 219 -4.22 -22.63 -11.07
C GLU A 219 -4.62 -22.61 -9.59
N SER A 220 -4.35 -23.73 -8.91
CA SER A 220 -4.49 -23.86 -7.45
C SER A 220 -3.74 -22.74 -6.71
N GLY A 221 -4.34 -22.22 -5.64
CA GLY A 221 -3.80 -21.07 -4.89
C GLY A 221 -4.11 -19.70 -5.52
N SER A 222 -4.92 -19.67 -6.59
CA SER A 222 -5.34 -18.41 -7.21
C SER A 222 -6.59 -17.82 -6.53
N VAL A 223 -6.69 -16.51 -6.62
CA VAL A 223 -7.84 -15.71 -6.15
C VAL A 223 -8.40 -14.88 -7.30
N ILE A 224 -9.66 -15.10 -7.65
CA ILE A 224 -10.40 -14.32 -8.64
C ILE A 224 -11.51 -13.57 -7.89
N ASP A 225 -11.36 -12.27 -7.73
CA ASP A 225 -12.26 -11.46 -6.91
C ASP A 225 -13.54 -11.08 -7.68
N ASN A 226 -14.51 -10.51 -6.97
CA ASN A 226 -15.86 -10.23 -7.45
C ASN A 226 -15.89 -9.49 -8.80
N ASN A 227 -16.84 -9.85 -9.68
CA ASN A 227 -17.07 -9.23 -10.98
C ASN A 227 -15.89 -9.30 -11.96
N ALA A 228 -14.86 -10.11 -11.68
CA ALA A 228 -13.73 -10.29 -12.60
C ALA A 228 -14.11 -11.21 -13.78
N VAL A 229 -13.43 -11.00 -14.91
CA VAL A 229 -13.66 -11.75 -16.14
C VAL A 229 -12.33 -12.32 -16.66
N VAL A 230 -12.27 -13.65 -16.86
CA VAL A 230 -11.14 -14.35 -17.47
C VAL A 230 -11.59 -15.01 -18.78
N LYS A 231 -11.05 -14.56 -19.93
CA LYS A 231 -11.50 -14.91 -21.28
C LYS A 231 -10.55 -15.88 -22.00
N GLY A 232 -10.13 -16.98 -21.37
CA GLY A 232 -9.19 -17.93 -21.99
C GLY A 232 -7.72 -17.65 -21.65
N GLY A 233 -7.46 -16.97 -20.55
CA GLY A 233 -6.12 -16.77 -19.98
C GLY A 233 -5.74 -17.83 -18.95
N LYS A 234 -4.43 -17.93 -18.67
CA LYS A 234 -3.88 -18.71 -17.56
C LYS A 234 -3.65 -17.80 -16.36
N VAL A 235 -4.14 -18.18 -15.20
CA VAL A 235 -4.02 -17.40 -13.97
C VAL A 235 -3.42 -18.23 -12.85
N ASN A 236 -2.28 -17.77 -12.35
CA ASN A 236 -1.64 -18.16 -11.09
C ASN A 236 -1.40 -16.87 -10.30
N GLY A 237 -2.27 -16.55 -9.35
CA GLY A 237 -2.13 -15.31 -8.57
C GLY A 237 -3.45 -14.67 -8.18
N TYR A 238 -3.46 -13.35 -8.13
CA TYR A 238 -4.61 -12.54 -7.73
C TYR A 238 -5.17 -11.72 -8.90
N VAL A 239 -6.45 -11.86 -9.17
CA VAL A 239 -7.20 -11.03 -10.12
C VAL A 239 -8.28 -10.27 -9.34
N GLY A 240 -8.12 -8.95 -9.24
CA GLY A 240 -8.93 -8.07 -8.40
C GLY A 240 -10.30 -7.77 -8.98
N ILE A 241 -11.13 -7.12 -8.17
CA ILE A 241 -12.54 -6.81 -8.46
C ILE A 241 -12.69 -6.13 -9.82
N GLY A 242 -13.56 -6.66 -10.66
CA GLY A 242 -13.94 -6.07 -11.95
C GLY A 242 -12.81 -6.00 -12.97
N SER A 243 -11.72 -6.74 -12.77
CA SER A 243 -10.63 -6.81 -13.74
C SER A 243 -10.95 -7.74 -14.90
N VAL A 244 -10.35 -7.47 -16.03
CA VAL A 244 -10.51 -8.28 -17.26
C VAL A 244 -9.15 -8.85 -17.67
N VAL A 245 -9.07 -10.17 -17.75
CA VAL A 245 -7.93 -10.92 -18.30
C VAL A 245 -8.37 -11.55 -19.61
N SER A 246 -7.85 -11.04 -20.72
CA SER A 246 -8.25 -11.51 -22.06
C SER A 246 -7.55 -12.83 -22.44
N GLU A 247 -7.83 -13.29 -23.65
CA GLU A 247 -7.32 -14.56 -24.18
C GLU A 247 -5.78 -14.60 -24.23
N ARG A 248 -5.23 -15.79 -24.05
CA ARG A 248 -3.78 -16.05 -24.11
C ARG A 248 -2.94 -15.23 -23.15
N CYS A 249 -3.56 -14.55 -22.17
CA CYS A 249 -2.81 -13.95 -21.08
C CYS A 249 -2.20 -15.03 -20.19
N ASP A 250 -1.02 -14.74 -19.64
CA ASP A 250 -0.30 -15.60 -18.69
C ASP A 250 0.04 -14.78 -17.44
N ILE A 251 -0.70 -15.02 -16.37
CA ILE A 251 -0.52 -14.37 -15.06
C ILE A 251 0.26 -15.34 -14.19
N ASN A 252 1.54 -15.12 -14.01
CA ASN A 252 2.43 -16.02 -13.25
C ASN A 252 2.79 -15.42 -11.89
N SER A 253 2.18 -15.90 -10.82
CA SER A 253 2.38 -15.41 -9.45
C SER A 253 2.35 -13.87 -9.36
N ALA A 254 1.38 -13.24 -10.04
CA ALA A 254 1.27 -11.79 -10.18
C ALA A 254 -0.02 -11.26 -9.53
N VAL A 255 -0.06 -9.94 -9.34
CA VAL A 255 -1.19 -9.24 -8.74
C VAL A 255 -1.81 -8.30 -9.77
N VAL A 256 -3.03 -8.60 -10.19
CA VAL A 256 -3.84 -7.72 -11.04
C VAL A 256 -4.84 -7.00 -10.15
N CYS A 257 -4.68 -5.69 -9.97
CA CYS A 257 -5.53 -4.90 -9.07
C CYS A 257 -6.88 -4.57 -9.72
N ARG A 258 -7.80 -4.06 -8.90
CA ARG A 258 -9.18 -3.70 -9.24
C ARG A 258 -9.31 -2.95 -10.57
N GLY A 259 -10.20 -3.43 -11.43
CA GLY A 259 -10.57 -2.77 -12.68
C GLY A 259 -9.46 -2.68 -13.72
N ALA A 260 -8.36 -3.39 -13.54
CA ALA A 260 -7.30 -3.47 -14.55
C ALA A 260 -7.77 -4.29 -15.75
N VAL A 261 -7.32 -3.90 -16.94
CA VAL A 261 -7.65 -4.56 -18.20
C VAL A 261 -6.36 -5.04 -18.86
N LEU A 262 -6.28 -6.34 -19.09
CA LEU A 262 -5.19 -6.97 -19.81
C LEU A 262 -5.73 -7.49 -21.14
N ASP A 263 -5.23 -6.94 -22.24
CA ASP A 263 -5.60 -7.37 -23.58
C ASP A 263 -4.93 -8.71 -23.93
N SER A 264 -5.28 -9.29 -25.09
CA SER A 264 -4.84 -10.62 -25.48
C SER A 264 -3.33 -10.79 -25.51
N GLY A 265 -2.83 -11.89 -24.96
CA GLY A 265 -1.42 -12.29 -25.03
C GLY A 265 -0.50 -11.57 -24.04
N VAL A 266 -1.03 -10.80 -23.09
CA VAL A 266 -0.23 -10.16 -22.05
C VAL A 266 0.38 -11.21 -21.12
N LYS A 267 1.66 -11.00 -20.78
CA LYS A 267 2.39 -11.86 -19.84
C LYS A 267 2.81 -11.05 -18.60
N CYS A 268 2.46 -11.54 -17.42
CA CYS A 268 2.84 -10.96 -16.14
C CYS A 268 3.76 -11.91 -15.40
N GLY A 269 5.01 -11.51 -15.18
CA GLY A 269 6.01 -12.27 -14.45
C GLY A 269 5.77 -12.28 -12.94
N GLU A 270 6.49 -13.14 -12.24
CA GLU A 270 6.36 -13.35 -10.79
C GLU A 270 6.44 -12.03 -10.01
N TYR A 271 5.51 -11.85 -9.07
CA TYR A 271 5.44 -10.69 -8.18
C TYR A 271 5.27 -9.35 -8.89
N SER A 272 4.96 -9.37 -10.20
CA SER A 272 4.57 -8.13 -10.88
C SER A 272 3.20 -7.66 -10.40
N VAL A 273 2.98 -6.34 -10.45
CA VAL A 273 1.75 -5.70 -9.97
C VAL A 273 1.16 -4.83 -11.07
N ILE A 274 -0.04 -5.12 -11.48
CA ILE A 274 -0.82 -4.28 -12.40
C ILE A 274 -1.77 -3.43 -11.55
N GLY A 275 -1.52 -2.13 -11.47
CA GLY A 275 -2.24 -1.19 -10.62
C GLY A 275 -3.71 -1.01 -10.99
N GLU A 276 -4.49 -0.40 -10.08
CA GLU A 276 -5.92 -0.21 -10.27
C GLU A 276 -6.23 0.55 -11.56
N LYS A 277 -7.18 0.03 -12.35
CA LYS A 277 -7.61 0.63 -13.63
C LYS A 277 -6.47 0.84 -14.64
N ALA A 278 -5.37 0.12 -14.52
CA ALA A 278 -4.34 0.12 -15.54
C ALA A 278 -4.80 -0.67 -16.76
N HIS A 279 -4.36 -0.25 -17.96
CA HIS A 279 -4.64 -0.94 -19.21
C HIS A 279 -3.35 -1.43 -19.84
N ILE A 280 -3.24 -2.74 -20.00
CA ILE A 280 -2.07 -3.38 -20.61
C ILE A 280 -2.47 -3.87 -21.99
N ALA A 281 -1.94 -3.22 -23.02
CA ALA A 281 -2.29 -3.55 -24.41
C ALA A 281 -1.66 -4.89 -24.85
N SER A 282 -2.23 -5.47 -25.92
CA SER A 282 -1.95 -6.83 -26.37
C SER A 282 -0.46 -7.13 -26.53
N GLU A 283 -0.09 -8.39 -26.22
CA GLU A 283 1.28 -8.94 -26.37
C GLU A 283 2.35 -8.21 -25.52
N ALA A 284 1.95 -7.36 -24.59
CA ALA A 284 2.91 -6.73 -23.65
C ALA A 284 3.45 -7.76 -22.65
N VAL A 285 4.70 -7.59 -22.24
CA VAL A 285 5.39 -8.44 -21.26
C VAL A 285 5.82 -7.58 -20.07
N ILE A 286 5.29 -7.90 -18.91
CA ILE A 286 5.65 -7.27 -17.64
C ILE A 286 6.58 -8.24 -16.91
N GLU A 287 7.82 -7.89 -16.75
CA GLU A 287 8.83 -8.75 -16.16
C GLU A 287 8.64 -8.93 -14.64
N LYS A 288 9.36 -9.88 -14.06
CA LYS A 288 9.33 -10.19 -12.62
C LYS A 288 9.54 -8.94 -11.76
N GLY A 289 8.66 -8.75 -10.77
CA GLY A 289 8.74 -7.67 -9.79
C GLY A 289 8.38 -6.29 -10.32
N VAL A 290 8.04 -6.15 -11.60
CA VAL A 290 7.69 -4.86 -12.20
C VAL A 290 6.30 -4.41 -11.77
N GLY A 291 6.19 -3.17 -11.29
CA GLY A 291 4.93 -2.53 -10.93
C GLY A 291 4.45 -1.51 -11.97
N ILE A 292 3.20 -1.68 -12.40
CA ILE A 292 2.49 -0.68 -13.20
C ILE A 292 1.55 0.07 -12.27
N TRP A 293 1.70 1.39 -12.15
CA TRP A 293 0.88 2.18 -11.24
C TRP A 293 -0.54 2.37 -11.76
N SER A 294 -1.43 2.74 -10.84
CA SER A 294 -2.86 2.88 -11.13
C SER A 294 -3.16 3.84 -12.27
N GLY A 295 -4.11 3.43 -13.13
CA GLY A 295 -4.56 4.21 -14.28
C GLY A 295 -3.53 4.37 -15.41
N LYS A 296 -2.46 3.56 -15.43
CA LYS A 296 -1.45 3.61 -16.49
C LYS A 296 -1.84 2.73 -17.66
N THR A 297 -1.38 3.15 -18.84
CA THR A 297 -1.49 2.38 -20.08
C THR A 297 -0.10 1.91 -20.50
N VAL A 298 0.01 0.63 -20.86
CA VAL A 298 1.19 0.01 -21.45
C VAL A 298 0.88 -0.30 -22.90
N GLU A 299 1.77 0.11 -23.80
CA GLU A 299 1.59 -0.03 -25.23
C GLU A 299 1.69 -1.49 -25.70
N LYS A 300 1.10 -1.76 -26.88
CA LYS A 300 1.10 -3.08 -27.50
C LYS A 300 2.53 -3.60 -27.73
N GLY A 301 2.79 -4.83 -27.33
CA GLY A 301 4.08 -5.51 -27.52
C GLY A 301 5.22 -4.92 -26.67
N ALA A 302 4.95 -3.98 -25.79
CA ALA A 302 5.97 -3.41 -24.89
C ALA A 302 6.54 -4.49 -23.96
N ARG A 303 7.84 -4.44 -23.67
CA ARG A 303 8.48 -5.28 -22.68
C ARG A 303 9.08 -4.42 -21.59
N LEU A 304 8.56 -4.57 -20.35
CA LEU A 304 8.90 -3.70 -19.23
C LEU A 304 9.74 -4.44 -18.20
N TYR A 305 10.90 -3.87 -17.91
CA TYR A 305 11.88 -4.34 -16.93
C TYR A 305 11.88 -3.48 -15.66
N GLU A 306 11.24 -2.30 -15.71
CA GLU A 306 11.22 -1.32 -14.65
C GLU A 306 9.79 -0.86 -14.34
N ASN A 307 9.59 -0.33 -13.12
CA ASN A 307 8.31 0.15 -12.67
C ASN A 307 7.80 1.34 -13.50
N VAL A 308 6.56 1.27 -13.95
CA VAL A 308 5.88 2.37 -14.62
C VAL A 308 5.11 3.20 -13.62
N LYS A 309 5.76 4.22 -13.06
CA LYS A 309 5.19 5.11 -12.02
C LYS A 309 4.47 6.32 -12.59
N ARG A 310 4.83 6.77 -13.82
CA ARG A 310 4.17 7.89 -14.50
C ARG A 310 3.83 7.50 -15.94
N SER A 311 2.71 8.01 -16.45
CA SER A 311 2.51 8.11 -17.89
C SER A 311 3.45 9.20 -18.43
N SER A 312 3.73 9.16 -19.72
CA SER A 312 4.37 10.23 -20.49
C SER A 312 3.61 11.58 -20.42
N ASP A 313 2.48 11.63 -19.74
CA ASP A 313 1.77 12.85 -19.41
C ASP A 313 2.60 13.63 -18.38
N SER A 314 3.37 14.57 -18.91
CA SER A 314 4.30 15.47 -18.22
C SER A 314 3.59 16.53 -17.36
N ARG A 315 2.42 16.25 -16.79
CA ARG A 315 1.75 17.18 -15.88
C ARG A 315 2.48 17.19 -14.54
N LEU A 316 3.11 18.31 -14.25
CA LEU A 316 3.55 18.65 -12.89
C LEU A 316 2.30 18.72 -12.01
N VAL A 317 2.18 17.78 -11.12
CA VAL A 317 1.13 17.83 -10.07
C VAL A 317 1.73 18.56 -8.88
N ILE A 318 1.27 19.78 -8.66
CA ILE A 318 1.54 20.52 -7.43
C ILE A 318 0.40 20.14 -6.49
N ASP A 319 0.72 19.64 -5.28
CA ASP A 319 -0.28 19.34 -4.28
C ASP A 319 -0.86 20.62 -3.65
N GLU A 320 -1.85 20.45 -2.79
CA GLU A 320 -2.53 21.57 -2.11
C GLU A 320 -1.63 22.39 -1.18
N ASN A 321 -0.45 21.87 -0.81
CA ASN A 321 0.57 22.55 -0.05
C ASN A 321 1.57 23.30 -0.92
N GLY A 322 1.43 23.20 -2.25
CA GLY A 322 2.38 23.79 -3.21
C GLY A 322 3.63 22.94 -3.41
N GLU A 323 3.66 21.71 -2.89
CA GLU A 323 4.78 20.80 -3.06
C GLU A 323 4.65 20.07 -4.40
N CYS A 324 5.68 20.19 -5.23
CA CYS A 324 5.84 19.37 -6.41
C CYS A 324 6.73 18.19 -6.04
N SER A 325 6.12 17.04 -5.74
CA SER A 325 6.90 15.83 -5.55
C SER A 325 7.42 15.34 -6.89
N LEU A 326 8.69 15.59 -7.12
CA LEU A 326 9.48 14.92 -8.17
C LEU A 326 9.74 13.43 -7.81
N TRP A 327 9.10 12.94 -6.75
CA TRP A 327 9.21 11.58 -6.23
C TRP A 327 8.50 10.58 -7.15
N GLY A 328 9.27 9.62 -7.64
CA GLY A 328 8.75 8.45 -8.35
C GLY A 328 8.83 8.48 -9.88
N GLY A 329 9.45 9.44 -10.43
CA GLY A 329 9.94 9.42 -11.81
C GLY A 329 11.20 10.25 -11.83
N GLU A 330 12.18 9.88 -12.59
CA GLU A 330 13.42 10.61 -12.71
C GLU A 330 13.18 12.11 -12.74
N ALA A 331 13.63 12.82 -11.70
CA ALA A 331 13.76 14.26 -11.71
C ALA A 331 14.85 14.59 -12.73
N THR A 332 14.46 14.68 -14.00
CA THR A 332 15.42 15.00 -15.05
C THR A 332 15.69 16.50 -15.05
N ALA A 333 16.92 16.88 -15.39
CA ALA A 333 17.30 18.27 -15.60
C ALA A 333 16.33 19.01 -16.56
N GLN A 334 15.81 18.32 -17.58
CA GLN A 334 14.81 18.87 -18.49
C GLN A 334 13.50 19.25 -17.79
N LYS A 335 13.00 18.40 -16.88
CA LYS A 335 11.75 18.68 -16.13
C LYS A 335 11.95 19.83 -15.16
N ALA A 336 13.10 19.86 -14.46
CA ALA A 336 13.45 20.96 -13.58
C ALA A 336 13.54 22.30 -14.35
N MET A 337 14.16 22.30 -15.53
CA MET A 337 14.24 23.47 -16.39
C MET A 337 12.87 23.95 -16.87
N LEU A 338 12.00 23.04 -17.33
CA LEU A 338 10.62 23.37 -17.71
C LEU A 338 9.82 23.95 -16.55
N PHE A 339 9.98 23.41 -15.34
CA PHE A 339 9.35 23.95 -14.15
C PHE A 339 9.83 25.36 -13.86
N GLY A 340 11.16 25.62 -13.94
CA GLY A 340 11.74 26.94 -13.80
C GLY A 340 11.16 27.95 -14.79
N LEU A 341 11.01 27.54 -16.05
CA LEU A 341 10.41 28.36 -17.09
C LEU A 341 8.94 28.71 -16.80
N CYS A 342 8.14 27.71 -16.37
CA CYS A 342 6.74 27.91 -16.00
C CYS A 342 6.62 28.82 -14.76
N ALA A 343 7.42 28.57 -13.73
CA ALA A 343 7.43 29.37 -12.50
C ALA A 343 7.78 30.84 -12.79
N ALA A 344 8.82 31.06 -13.60
CA ALA A 344 9.23 32.41 -14.00
C ALA A 344 8.16 33.11 -14.86
N SER A 345 7.48 32.38 -15.74
CA SER A 345 6.37 32.92 -16.57
C SER A 345 5.15 33.27 -15.74
N ALA A 346 4.88 32.54 -14.64
CA ALA A 346 3.77 32.78 -13.74
C ALA A 346 4.08 33.83 -12.65
N ALA A 347 5.36 34.17 -12.44
CA ALA A 347 5.76 35.13 -11.43
C ALA A 347 5.27 36.54 -11.79
N LYS A 348 4.63 37.21 -10.83
CA LYS A 348 4.22 38.62 -11.02
C LYS A 348 5.43 39.54 -11.04
N LYS A 349 5.38 40.57 -11.88
CA LYS A 349 6.42 41.60 -11.99
C LYS A 349 6.78 42.15 -10.59
N GLY A 350 8.07 42.21 -10.28
CA GLY A 350 8.59 42.73 -9.00
C GLY A 350 8.68 41.68 -7.87
N ARG A 351 8.44 40.39 -8.13
CA ARG A 351 8.68 39.30 -7.17
C ARG A 351 9.96 38.52 -7.52
N SER A 352 10.69 38.14 -6.49
CA SER A 352 11.85 37.28 -6.60
C SER A 352 11.44 35.81 -6.49
N ILE A 353 12.11 34.94 -7.25
CA ILE A 353 12.06 33.48 -7.10
C ILE A 353 13.35 33.07 -6.41
N VAL A 354 13.23 32.41 -5.28
CA VAL A 354 14.37 31.88 -4.52
C VAL A 354 14.42 30.39 -4.71
N THR A 355 15.57 29.86 -5.14
CA THR A 355 15.81 28.43 -5.28
C THR A 355 16.82 27.95 -4.24
N ALA A 356 16.58 26.80 -3.64
CA ALA A 356 17.47 26.17 -2.66
C ALA A 356 17.61 24.67 -2.99
N TYR A 357 18.63 24.04 -2.43
CA TYR A 357 18.85 22.60 -2.53
C TYR A 357 19.24 22.03 -1.16
N GLY A 358 18.89 20.77 -0.91
CA GLY A 358 19.13 20.10 0.36
C GLY A 358 20.23 19.05 0.34
N SER A 359 20.73 18.68 -0.85
CA SER A 359 21.79 17.66 -1.02
C SER A 359 22.57 17.91 -2.31
N ASP A 360 23.77 17.35 -2.41
CA ASP A 360 24.59 17.46 -3.63
C ASP A 360 23.92 16.88 -4.87
N GLU A 361 23.10 15.82 -4.70
CA GLU A 361 22.31 15.25 -5.79
C GLU A 361 21.25 16.22 -6.32
N SER A 362 20.67 17.04 -5.45
CA SER A 362 19.66 18.03 -5.81
C SER A 362 20.26 19.31 -6.41
N LEU A 363 21.57 19.50 -6.31
CA LEU A 363 22.27 20.66 -6.87
C LEU A 363 22.15 20.75 -8.39
N LEU A 364 22.27 19.61 -9.10
CA LEU A 364 22.10 19.54 -10.57
C LEU A 364 20.67 19.92 -10.98
N LEU A 365 19.67 19.48 -10.21
CA LEU A 365 18.27 19.84 -10.45
C LEU A 365 18.02 21.32 -10.21
N LYS A 366 18.65 21.89 -9.16
CA LYS A 366 18.60 23.33 -8.91
C LYS A 366 19.21 24.12 -10.05
N GLN A 367 20.39 23.72 -10.55
CA GLN A 367 21.03 24.39 -11.69
C GLN A 367 20.16 24.36 -12.95
N ALA A 368 19.52 23.22 -13.23
CA ALA A 368 18.58 23.09 -14.34
C ALA A 368 17.33 23.97 -14.14
N LEU A 369 16.81 24.06 -12.91
CA LEU A 369 15.72 24.95 -12.53
C LEU A 369 16.09 26.42 -12.77
N ASP A 370 17.27 26.83 -12.33
CA ASP A 370 17.79 28.18 -12.51
C ASP A 370 17.97 28.54 -14.00
N CYS A 371 18.43 27.58 -14.81
CA CYS A 371 18.50 27.71 -16.28
C CYS A 371 17.12 27.93 -16.92
N GLY A 372 16.06 27.35 -16.38
CA GLY A 372 14.69 27.59 -16.83
C GLY A 372 14.16 28.99 -16.42
N ILE A 373 14.58 29.50 -15.30
CA ILE A 373 14.18 30.84 -14.79
C ILE A 373 14.90 31.96 -15.55
N CYS A 374 16.20 31.82 -15.81
CA CYS A 374 17.05 32.82 -16.42
C CYS A 374 16.53 33.39 -17.76
N PRO A 375 16.05 32.62 -18.77
CA PRO A 375 15.58 33.16 -20.02
C PRO A 375 14.44 34.16 -19.90
N VAL A 376 13.54 33.94 -18.95
CA VAL A 376 12.37 34.83 -18.69
C VAL A 376 12.83 36.12 -18.03
N SER A 377 13.77 36.04 -17.11
CA SER A 377 14.34 37.20 -16.42
C SER A 377 15.10 38.10 -17.43
N TYR A 378 15.85 37.49 -18.35
CA TYR A 378 16.63 38.23 -19.38
C TYR A 378 15.74 38.93 -20.42
N THR A 379 14.63 38.31 -20.84
CA THR A 379 13.68 38.97 -21.75
C THR A 379 12.97 40.17 -21.11
N HIS A 380 12.72 40.14 -19.81
CA HIS A 380 12.16 41.28 -19.09
C HIS A 380 13.17 42.43 -18.91
N LEU A 381 14.47 42.15 -18.76
CA LEU A 381 15.52 43.16 -18.69
C LEU A 381 15.73 43.86 -20.05
N ARG A 382 15.73 43.13 -21.18
CA ARG A 382 15.86 43.71 -22.51
C ARG A 382 14.67 44.59 -22.90
N ALA A 383 13.46 44.28 -22.45
CA ALA A 383 12.30 45.12 -22.73
C ALA A 383 12.38 46.51 -22.05
N HIS A 384 13.23 46.67 -21.03
CA HIS A 384 13.49 47.98 -20.38
C HIS A 384 14.62 48.78 -21.01
N GLU A 385 15.57 48.15 -21.75
CA GLU A 385 16.68 48.83 -22.39
C GLU A 385 16.36 49.40 -23.79
N THR A 386 15.26 49.00 -24.38
CA THR A 386 14.82 49.47 -25.72
C THR A 386 13.80 50.60 -25.68
N GLY A 387 13.57 51.21 -24.50
CA GLY A 387 12.65 52.33 -24.28
C GLY A 387 13.38 53.60 -23.84
N ALA A 388 14.47 53.94 -24.50
CA ALA A 388 15.11 55.30 -24.43
C ALA A 388 15.23 55.91 -25.81
#